data_13582eaa75135d234e0ef6c8e46a30f5
#
_entry.id   13582eaa75135d234e0ef6c8e46a30f5
#
_cell.length_a   1.000
_cell.length_b   1.000
_cell.length_c   1.000
_cell.angle_alpha   90.00
_cell.angle_beta   90.00
_cell.angle_gamma   90.00
#
_symmetry.space_group_name_H-M   'P 1'
#
loop_
_entity.id
_entity.type
_entity.pdbx_description
1 polymer ?
#
loop_
_entity_poly.entity_id
_entity_poly.type
_entity_poly.pdbx_seq_one_letter_code
_entity_poly.pdbx_strand_id
1 'polypeptide(L)'
;MPRLILALSARADLVRLREFLQPKNPAAAKRTAEAIKRQLQILIQQPGIGRPVLDLPPEFRELVIDFGDSGYIARYHVSPDLVTVLAIRHQREVGY
;
A
#
# COMPACT_ATOMS: atom_id res chain seq x y z
N MET A 1 -3.76 -1.84 -20.03
CA MET A 1 -3.42 -1.39 -18.68
C MET A 1 -3.89 -2.43 -17.68
N PRO A 2 -3.08 -2.79 -16.69
CA PRO A 2 -3.53 -3.74 -15.67
C PRO A 2 -4.60 -3.12 -14.77
N ARG A 3 -5.41 -3.99 -14.20
CA ARG A 3 -6.36 -3.59 -13.16
C ARG A 3 -5.62 -3.58 -11.82
N LEU A 4 -6.06 -2.73 -10.92
CA LEU A 4 -5.53 -2.66 -9.56
C LEU A 4 -6.61 -3.14 -8.59
N ILE A 5 -6.27 -4.14 -7.79
CA ILE A 5 -7.17 -4.62 -6.73
C ILE A 5 -6.43 -4.68 -5.40
N LEU A 6 -7.21 -4.62 -4.32
CA LEU A 6 -6.70 -4.81 -2.96
C LEU A 6 -7.14 -6.18 -2.49
N ALA A 7 -6.18 -7.01 -2.09
CA ALA A 7 -6.49 -8.28 -1.43
C ALA A 7 -7.22 -8.00 -0.11
N LEU A 8 -7.93 -8.99 0.41
CA LEU A 8 -8.62 -8.84 1.69
C LEU A 8 -7.67 -8.44 2.81
N SER A 9 -6.45 -8.98 2.80
CA SER A 9 -5.42 -8.60 3.79
C SER A 9 -5.06 -7.12 3.71
N ALA A 10 -4.93 -6.58 2.50
CA ALA A 10 -4.63 -5.15 2.32
C ALA A 10 -5.80 -4.28 2.76
N ARG A 11 -7.03 -4.70 2.48
CA ARG A 11 -8.23 -3.97 2.94
C ARG A 11 -8.30 -3.96 4.46
N ALA A 12 -8.00 -5.09 5.09
CA ALA A 12 -7.96 -5.18 6.55
C ALA A 12 -6.88 -4.24 7.11
N ASP A 13 -5.73 -4.16 6.45
CA ASP A 13 -4.67 -3.24 6.86
C ASP A 13 -5.12 -1.79 6.80
N LEU A 14 -5.84 -1.37 5.75
CA LEU A 14 -6.37 -0.01 5.66
C LEU A 14 -7.36 0.29 6.78
N VAL A 15 -8.24 -0.65 7.09
CA VAL A 15 -9.19 -0.49 8.20
C VAL A 15 -8.44 -0.35 9.52
N ARG A 16 -7.45 -1.20 9.75
CA ARG A 16 -6.62 -1.16 10.97
C ARG A 16 -5.91 0.18 11.11
N LEU A 17 -5.31 0.68 10.05
CA LEU A 17 -4.62 1.98 10.07
C LEU A 17 -5.59 3.13 10.36
N ARG A 18 -6.78 3.09 9.76
CA ARG A 18 -7.80 4.11 10.01
C ARG A 18 -8.29 4.07 11.46
N GLU A 19 -8.57 2.87 11.98
CA GLU A 19 -9.02 2.71 13.36
C GLU A 19 -7.98 3.19 14.37
N PHE A 20 -6.70 3.01 14.07
CA PHE A 20 -5.62 3.50 14.92
C PHE A 20 -5.57 5.03 14.95
N LEU A 21 -5.77 5.69 13.81
CA LEU A 21 -5.65 7.13 13.69
C LEU A 21 -6.92 7.88 14.09
N GLN A 22 -8.09 7.30 13.83
CA GLN A 22 -9.37 8.00 13.96
C GLN A 22 -9.66 8.54 15.35
N PRO A 23 -9.40 7.80 16.44
CA PRO A 23 -9.66 8.34 17.80
C PRO A 23 -8.78 9.55 18.11
N LYS A 24 -7.60 9.64 17.52
CA LYS A 24 -6.65 10.72 17.78
C LYS A 24 -6.92 11.93 16.89
N ASN A 25 -7.23 11.68 15.63
CA ASN A 25 -7.47 12.72 14.65
C ASN A 25 -8.26 12.16 13.45
N PRO A 26 -9.59 12.28 13.46
CA PRO A 26 -10.42 11.73 12.38
C PRO A 26 -10.10 12.31 11.00
N ALA A 27 -9.77 13.61 10.94
CA ALA A 27 -9.41 14.24 9.66
C ALA A 27 -8.10 13.68 9.11
N ALA A 28 -7.12 13.43 9.98
CA ALA A 28 -5.85 12.83 9.57
C ALA A 28 -6.06 11.39 9.09
N ALA A 29 -6.92 10.63 9.75
CA ALA A 29 -7.24 9.26 9.33
C ALA A 29 -7.80 9.23 7.92
N LYS A 30 -8.72 10.13 7.61
CA LYS A 30 -9.31 10.24 6.26
C LYS A 30 -8.26 10.63 5.23
N ARG A 31 -7.43 11.65 5.53
CA ARG A 31 -6.38 12.10 4.61
C ARG A 31 -5.37 11.00 4.32
N THR A 32 -4.99 10.23 5.34
CA THR A 32 -4.04 9.14 5.19
C THR A 32 -4.58 8.07 4.23
N ALA A 33 -5.82 7.62 4.43
CA ALA A 33 -6.44 6.63 3.56
C ALA A 33 -6.53 7.11 2.12
N GLU A 34 -6.92 8.37 1.92
CA GLU A 34 -7.01 8.96 0.59
C GLU A 34 -5.64 9.09 -0.08
N ALA A 35 -4.61 9.48 0.67
CA ALA A 35 -3.26 9.59 0.16
C ALA A 35 -2.71 8.22 -0.28
N ILE A 36 -2.93 7.19 0.53
CA ILE A 36 -2.51 5.83 0.18
C ILE A 36 -3.18 5.39 -1.12
N LYS A 37 -4.49 5.52 -1.20
CA LYS A 37 -5.24 5.12 -2.39
C LYS A 37 -4.79 5.88 -3.65
N ARG A 38 -4.54 7.17 -3.51
CA ARG A 38 -4.09 8.01 -4.63
C ARG A 38 -2.72 7.57 -5.14
N GLN A 39 -1.79 7.32 -4.23
CA GLN A 39 -0.45 6.91 -4.62
C GLN A 39 -0.41 5.51 -5.20
N LEU A 40 -1.29 4.61 -4.75
CA LEU A 40 -1.38 3.27 -5.32
C LEU A 40 -1.81 3.29 -6.81
N GLN A 41 -2.50 4.33 -7.26
CA GLN A 41 -2.95 4.42 -8.65
C GLN A 41 -1.79 4.46 -9.65
N ILE A 42 -0.60 4.86 -9.23
CA ILE A 42 0.58 4.85 -10.11
C ILE A 42 0.89 3.43 -10.61
N LEU A 43 0.51 2.41 -9.85
CA LEU A 43 0.79 1.02 -10.21
C LEU A 43 0.02 0.55 -11.43
N ILE A 44 -1.07 1.24 -11.81
CA ILE A 44 -1.81 0.94 -13.03
C ILE A 44 -0.98 1.29 -14.25
N GLN A 45 -0.26 2.40 -14.22
CA GLN A 45 0.57 2.86 -15.33
C GLN A 45 1.99 2.33 -15.26
N GLN A 46 2.52 2.15 -14.07
CA GLN A 46 3.91 1.73 -13.84
C GLN A 46 3.97 0.59 -12.81
N PRO A 47 3.52 -0.62 -13.19
CA PRO A 47 3.51 -1.73 -12.22
C PRO A 47 4.88 -2.07 -11.63
N GLY A 48 5.94 -1.83 -12.38
CA GLY A 48 7.31 -2.14 -11.94
C GLY A 48 8.00 -1.05 -11.16
N ILE A 49 7.30 0.04 -10.80
CA ILE A 49 7.94 1.19 -10.15
C ILE A 49 8.43 0.90 -8.73
N GLY A 50 7.79 -0.07 -8.04
CA GLY A 50 8.21 -0.44 -6.70
C GLY A 50 9.54 -1.17 -6.68
N ARG A 51 10.14 -1.24 -5.50
CA ARG A 51 11.42 -1.93 -5.33
C ARG A 51 11.21 -3.43 -5.19
N PRO A 52 12.18 -4.26 -5.59
CA PRO A 52 12.11 -5.70 -5.35
C PRO A 52 12.02 -6.02 -3.86
N VAL A 53 11.41 -7.15 -3.53
CA VAL A 53 11.34 -7.65 -2.17
C VAL A 53 12.39 -8.75 -2.01
N LEU A 54 13.24 -8.61 -1.00
CA LEU A 54 14.28 -9.60 -0.71
C LEU A 54 13.66 -10.98 -0.51
N ASP A 55 14.26 -11.99 -1.11
CA ASP A 55 13.86 -13.40 -1.01
C ASP A 55 12.51 -13.75 -1.63
N LEU A 56 11.91 -12.85 -2.39
CA LEU A 56 10.70 -13.14 -3.16
C LEU A 56 10.96 -13.05 -4.67
N PRO A 57 10.15 -13.74 -5.48
CA PRO A 57 10.24 -13.61 -6.93
C PRO A 57 10.03 -12.17 -7.42
N PRO A 58 10.50 -11.84 -8.64
CA PRO A 58 10.44 -10.46 -9.14
C PRO A 58 9.03 -9.89 -9.30
N GLU A 59 8.00 -10.75 -9.34
CA GLU A 59 6.61 -10.30 -9.42
C GLU A 59 6.15 -9.59 -8.15
N PHE A 60 6.85 -9.80 -7.04
CA PHE A 60 6.55 -9.14 -5.77
C PHE A 60 7.40 -7.90 -5.62
N ARG A 61 6.75 -6.78 -5.31
CA ARG A 61 7.41 -5.48 -5.15
C ARG A 61 6.81 -4.72 -4.00
N GLU A 62 7.50 -3.68 -3.58
CA GLU A 62 7.03 -2.77 -2.54
C GLU A 62 7.06 -1.34 -3.03
N LEU A 63 5.95 -0.63 -2.83
CA LEU A 63 5.86 0.80 -3.11
C LEU A 63 5.94 1.55 -1.79
N VAL A 64 6.90 2.48 -1.70
CA VAL A 64 7.00 3.40 -0.56
C VAL A 64 6.03 4.56 -0.81
N ILE A 65 5.15 4.79 0.15
CA ILE A 65 4.12 5.83 0.09
C ILE A 65 4.47 6.88 1.13
N ASP A 66 4.84 8.07 0.67
CA ASP A 66 5.18 9.18 1.56
C ASP A 66 3.93 9.88 2.07
N PHE A 67 3.90 10.19 3.36
CA PHE A 67 2.82 10.94 3.96
C PHE A 67 3.31 11.64 5.23
N GLY A 68 3.35 12.97 5.20
CA GLY A 68 3.83 13.77 6.34
C GLY A 68 5.28 13.43 6.69
N ASP A 69 5.56 13.26 7.97
CA ASP A 69 6.89 12.94 8.47
C ASP A 69 7.21 11.45 8.44
N SER A 70 6.28 10.65 7.97
CA SER A 70 6.45 9.21 7.92
C SER A 70 5.88 8.69 6.60
N GLY A 71 5.65 7.40 6.50
CA GLY A 71 5.10 6.84 5.30
C GLY A 71 4.63 5.41 5.52
N TYR A 72 4.19 4.83 4.43
CA TYR A 72 3.66 3.47 4.42
C TYR A 72 4.38 2.66 3.37
N ILE A 73 4.32 1.35 3.49
CA ILE A 73 4.88 0.44 2.50
C ILE A 73 3.74 -0.46 2.04
N ALA A 74 3.50 -0.48 0.73
CA ALA A 74 2.51 -1.35 0.13
C ALA A 74 3.23 -2.47 -0.63
N ARG A 75 3.06 -3.71 -0.18
CA ARG A 75 3.56 -4.87 -0.89
C ARG A 75 2.52 -5.31 -1.92
N TYR A 76 2.97 -5.57 -3.15
CA TYR A 76 2.05 -5.94 -4.21
C TYR A 76 2.65 -6.99 -5.14
N HIS A 77 1.77 -7.66 -5.87
CA HIS A 77 2.12 -8.68 -6.85
C HIS A 77 1.69 -8.21 -8.24
N VAL A 78 2.56 -8.40 -9.22
CA VAL A 78 2.32 -7.99 -10.60
C VAL A 78 2.10 -9.21 -11.48
N SER A 79 0.97 -9.25 -12.17
CA SER A 79 0.73 -10.19 -13.28
C SER A 79 0.39 -9.38 -14.54
N PRO A 80 0.31 -10.02 -15.74
CA PRO A 80 0.13 -9.25 -16.97
C PRO A 80 -1.08 -8.32 -16.98
N ASP A 81 -2.20 -8.75 -16.39
CA ASP A 81 -3.44 -7.97 -16.42
C ASP A 81 -3.89 -7.46 -15.06
N LEU A 82 -3.12 -7.72 -14.01
CA LEU A 82 -3.58 -7.46 -12.67
C LEU A 82 -2.42 -7.08 -11.73
N VAL A 83 -2.62 -6.02 -10.98
CA VAL A 83 -1.75 -5.67 -9.85
C VAL A 83 -2.59 -5.87 -8.59
N THR A 84 -2.09 -6.71 -7.68
CA THR A 84 -2.77 -7.03 -6.43
C THR A 84 -1.98 -6.47 -5.27
N VAL A 85 -2.56 -5.53 -4.53
CA VAL A 85 -1.95 -5.04 -3.30
C VAL A 85 -2.23 -6.05 -2.20
N LEU A 86 -1.17 -6.56 -1.58
CA LEU A 86 -1.24 -7.67 -0.62
C LEU A 86 -1.26 -7.20 0.83
N ALA A 87 -0.51 -6.16 1.14
CA ALA A 87 -0.36 -5.68 2.51
C ALA A 87 0.02 -4.21 2.51
N ILE A 88 -0.40 -3.49 3.54
CA ILE A 88 -0.03 -2.09 3.74
C ILE A 88 0.39 -1.93 5.19
N ARG A 89 1.61 -1.42 5.39
CA ARG A 89 2.19 -1.23 6.73
C ARG A 89 2.72 0.19 6.87
N HIS A 90 2.65 0.71 8.08
CA HIS A 90 3.40 1.91 8.42
C HIS A 90 4.89 1.57 8.41
N GLN A 91 5.74 2.50 7.98
CA GLN A 91 7.18 2.24 7.89
C GLN A 91 7.81 1.80 9.21
N ARG A 92 7.22 2.20 10.34
CA ARG A 92 7.72 1.86 11.67
C ARG A 92 7.19 0.53 12.22
N GLU A 93 6.24 -0.09 11.53
CA GLU A 93 5.75 -1.40 11.95
C GLU A 93 6.77 -2.47 11.59
N VAL A 94 6.89 -3.47 12.46
CA VAL A 94 7.84 -4.57 12.28
C VAL A 94 7.12 -5.74 11.61
N GLY A 95 7.69 -6.18 10.48
CA GLY A 95 7.24 -7.36 9.75
C GLY A 95 5.95 -7.15 8.96
N TYR A 96 5.64 -8.17 8.19
CA TYR A 96 4.41 -8.23 7.42
C TYR A 96 3.60 -9.44 7.87
#